data_4f2b454c71bcb41fe7a39d4bb0f1c63a
#
_entry.id   4f2b454c71bcb41fe7a39d4bb0f1c63a
#
_cell.length_a   1.000
_cell.length_b   1.000
_cell.length_c   1.000
_cell.angle_alpha   90.00
_cell.angle_beta   90.00
_cell.angle_gamma   90.00
#
_symmetry.space_group_name_H-M   'P 1'
#
loop_
_entity.id
_entity.type
_entity.pdbx_description
1 polymer ?
#
loop_
_entity_poly.entity_id
_entity_poly.type
_entity_poly.pdbx_seq_one_letter_code
_entity_poly.pdbx_strand_id
1 'polypeptide(L)'
;FDFLGFYFRKSHSEKTGKLVPYFWPSKKAMKSIRSKIRNLTTRQWYRLSLEEIVKNLNPAIRGWRNYFRAGNSTRKFQELDSYVLYRLFHFARKRGGNRGYLRIPDFQEMYLQCGIEHFYLPGGLTHST
;
A
#
# COMPACT_ATOMS: atom_id res chain seq x y z
N PHE A 1 -7.47 21.78 0.96
CA PHE A 1 -6.09 22.23 0.71
C PHE A 1 -5.10 21.21 1.19
N ASP A 2 -3.89 21.25 0.64
CA ASP A 2 -2.83 20.31 0.98
C ASP A 2 -1.90 20.89 2.02
N PHE A 3 -1.54 20.10 3.03
CA PHE A 3 -0.59 20.51 4.05
C PHE A 3 0.15 19.27 4.58
N LEU A 4 1.47 19.28 4.52
CA LEU A 4 2.32 18.18 4.95
C LEU A 4 1.95 16.82 4.35
N GLY A 5 1.49 16.82 3.10
CA GLY A 5 1.11 15.61 2.41
C GLY A 5 -0.34 15.19 2.63
N PHE A 6 -1.08 15.89 3.49
CA PHE A 6 -2.50 15.64 3.70
C PHE A 6 -3.36 16.67 2.96
N TYR A 7 -4.50 16.21 2.50
CA TYR A 7 -5.56 17.07 2.01
C TYR A 7 -6.57 17.26 3.15
N PHE A 8 -6.90 18.51 3.46
CA PHE A 8 -7.82 18.84 4.54
C PHE A 8 -9.15 19.33 4.01
N ARG A 9 -10.22 18.90 4.65
CA ARG A 9 -11.57 19.34 4.33
C ARG A 9 -12.39 19.38 5.62
N LYS A 10 -13.18 20.46 5.79
CA LYS A 10 -14.13 20.54 6.90
C LYS A 10 -15.49 20.06 6.41
N SER A 11 -16.16 19.26 7.19
CA SER A 11 -17.47 18.73 6.85
C SER A 11 -18.25 18.46 8.14
N HIS A 12 -19.56 18.42 8.02
CA HIS A 12 -20.41 18.12 9.16
C HIS A 12 -20.38 16.63 9.46
N SER A 13 -20.23 16.29 10.75
CA SER A 13 -20.33 14.91 11.18
C SER A 13 -21.78 14.45 11.10
N GLU A 14 -22.04 13.32 10.50
CA GLU A 14 -23.37 12.74 10.43
C GLU A 14 -23.92 12.40 11.81
N LYS A 15 -23.05 12.06 12.76
CA LYS A 15 -23.47 11.66 14.10
C LYS A 15 -23.80 12.83 14.99
N THR A 16 -23.05 13.92 14.89
CA THR A 16 -23.18 15.03 15.83
C THR A 16 -23.64 16.32 15.19
N GLY A 17 -23.63 16.39 13.86
CA GLY A 17 -23.95 17.61 13.13
C GLY A 17 -22.90 18.71 13.27
N LYS A 18 -21.84 18.46 14.03
CA LYS A 18 -20.79 19.45 14.23
C LYS A 18 -19.83 19.48 13.05
N LEU A 19 -19.29 20.67 12.78
CA LEU A 19 -18.26 20.82 11.75
C LEU A 19 -16.95 20.22 12.27
N VAL A 20 -16.46 19.19 11.61
CA VAL A 20 -15.22 18.53 11.99
C VAL A 20 -14.26 18.50 10.81
N PRO A 21 -12.95 18.57 11.08
CA PRO A 21 -11.98 18.46 10.00
C PRO A 21 -11.82 17.00 9.61
N TYR A 22 -11.81 16.76 8.31
CA TYR A 22 -11.39 15.48 7.75
C TYR A 22 -10.11 15.70 6.98
N PHE A 23 -9.18 14.76 7.07
CA PHE A 23 -7.94 14.85 6.32
C PHE A 23 -7.49 13.46 5.93
N TRP A 24 -6.91 13.36 4.75
CA TRP A 24 -6.44 12.12 4.18
C TRP A 24 -5.23 12.41 3.29
N PRO A 25 -4.47 11.38 2.87
CA PRO A 25 -3.30 11.60 2.02
C PRO A 25 -3.69 12.35 0.75
N SER A 26 -2.89 13.37 0.40
CA SER A 26 -3.12 14.15 -0.80
C SER A 26 -2.88 13.29 -2.05
N LYS A 27 -3.37 13.77 -3.20
CA LYS A 27 -3.11 13.11 -4.47
C LYS A 27 -1.61 13.01 -4.74
N LYS A 28 -0.86 14.03 -4.38
CA LYS A 28 0.59 14.04 -4.54
C LYS A 28 1.25 12.97 -3.68
N ALA A 29 0.81 12.83 -2.43
CA ALA A 29 1.32 11.80 -1.53
C ALA A 29 0.99 10.40 -2.05
N MET A 30 -0.22 10.19 -2.54
CA MET A 30 -0.62 8.91 -3.13
C MET A 30 0.22 8.57 -4.36
N LYS A 31 0.44 9.55 -5.22
CA LYS A 31 1.28 9.35 -6.42
C LYS A 31 2.71 9.01 -6.04
N SER A 32 3.25 9.67 -5.03
CA SER A 32 4.60 9.44 -4.56
C SER A 32 4.80 8.01 -4.07
N ILE A 33 3.90 7.51 -3.22
CA ILE A 33 4.04 6.15 -2.72
C ILE A 33 3.83 5.11 -3.83
N ARG A 34 2.90 5.34 -4.74
CA ARG A 34 2.70 4.45 -5.88
C ARG A 34 3.96 4.38 -6.74
N SER A 35 4.59 5.51 -7.00
CA SER A 35 5.84 5.55 -7.75
C SER A 35 6.93 4.76 -7.05
N LYS A 36 7.04 4.88 -5.74
CA LYS A 36 8.03 4.14 -4.98
C LYS A 36 7.79 2.63 -5.05
N ILE A 37 6.55 2.21 -4.88
CA ILE A 37 6.17 0.80 -5.00
C ILE A 37 6.50 0.28 -6.40
N ARG A 38 6.13 1.06 -7.42
CA ARG A 38 6.40 0.68 -8.81
C ARG A 38 7.90 0.54 -9.05
N ASN A 39 8.70 1.50 -8.58
CA ASN A 39 10.15 1.49 -8.82
C ASN A 39 10.83 0.31 -8.13
N LEU A 40 10.27 -0.21 -7.07
CA LEU A 40 10.81 -1.36 -6.37
C LEU A 40 10.33 -2.70 -6.94
N THR A 41 9.44 -2.67 -7.94
CA THR A 41 8.88 -3.86 -8.57
C THR A 41 9.03 -3.82 -10.09
N THR A 42 10.00 -3.07 -10.60
CA THR A 42 10.25 -2.98 -12.03
C THR A 42 11.09 -4.15 -12.52
N ARG A 43 11.19 -4.22 -13.84
CA ARG A 43 11.95 -5.24 -14.56
C ARG A 43 13.37 -5.40 -14.07
N GLN A 44 14.03 -4.32 -13.67
CA GLN A 44 15.42 -4.37 -13.20
C GLN A 44 15.60 -5.23 -11.96
N TRP A 45 14.53 -5.52 -11.23
CA TRP A 45 14.57 -6.33 -10.02
C TRP A 45 14.12 -7.77 -10.22
N TYR A 46 13.90 -8.21 -11.47
CA TYR A 46 13.41 -9.56 -11.75
C TYR A 46 14.37 -10.67 -11.29
N ARG A 47 15.62 -10.34 -11.06
CA ARG A 47 16.59 -11.29 -10.51
C ARG A 47 16.36 -11.60 -9.04
N LEU A 48 15.61 -10.76 -8.35
CA LEU A 48 15.34 -10.94 -6.92
C LEU A 48 14.14 -11.87 -6.73
N SER A 49 14.14 -12.59 -5.60
CA SER A 49 12.98 -13.38 -5.23
C SER A 49 11.84 -12.49 -4.74
N LEU A 50 10.64 -13.03 -4.68
CA LEU A 50 9.50 -12.30 -4.15
C LEU A 50 9.76 -11.85 -2.71
N GLU A 51 10.37 -12.69 -1.90
CA GLU A 51 10.70 -12.36 -0.51
C GLU A 51 11.66 -11.18 -0.41
N GLU A 52 12.64 -11.12 -1.31
CA GLU A 52 13.57 -9.99 -1.35
C GLU A 52 12.87 -8.69 -1.74
N ILE A 53 11.96 -8.74 -2.69
CA ILE A 53 11.17 -7.59 -3.09
C ILE A 53 10.30 -7.12 -1.92
N VAL A 54 9.68 -8.05 -1.20
CA VAL A 54 8.87 -7.74 -0.03
C VAL A 54 9.71 -7.07 1.05
N LYS A 55 10.92 -7.55 1.29
CA LYS A 55 11.83 -6.90 2.24
C LYS A 55 12.16 -5.47 1.85
N ASN A 56 12.23 -5.19 0.57
CA ASN A 56 12.49 -3.83 0.09
C ASN A 56 11.26 -2.94 0.19
N LEU A 57 10.06 -3.52 0.05
CA LEU A 57 8.81 -2.76 0.12
C LEU A 57 8.38 -2.46 1.56
N ASN A 58 8.62 -3.39 2.47
CA ASN A 58 8.07 -3.28 3.83
C ASN A 58 8.46 -1.98 4.56
N PRO A 59 9.73 -1.51 4.51
CA PRO A 59 10.07 -0.24 5.17
C PRO A 59 9.30 0.95 4.61
N ALA A 60 9.12 0.97 3.29
CA ALA A 60 8.37 2.05 2.64
C ALA A 60 6.89 2.02 3.04
N ILE A 61 6.29 0.84 3.05
CA ILE A 61 4.89 0.67 3.44
C ILE A 61 4.70 1.09 4.89
N ARG A 62 5.56 0.59 5.77
CA ARG A 62 5.47 0.87 7.20
C ARG A 62 5.64 2.35 7.51
N GLY A 63 6.64 2.98 6.91
CA GLY A 63 6.92 4.40 7.15
C GLY A 63 5.77 5.28 6.67
N TRP A 64 5.27 5.02 5.46
CA TRP A 64 4.17 5.79 4.90
C TRP A 64 2.88 5.59 5.72
N ARG A 65 2.58 4.33 6.06
CA ARG A 65 1.41 3.99 6.89
C ARG A 65 1.46 4.72 8.23
N ASN A 66 2.60 4.68 8.90
CA ASN A 66 2.73 5.30 10.22
C ASN A 66 2.58 6.81 10.16
N TYR A 67 3.04 7.42 9.07
CA TYR A 67 2.89 8.86 8.90
C TYR A 67 1.44 9.25 8.65
N PHE A 68 0.74 8.49 7.79
CA PHE A 68 -0.59 8.88 7.33
C PHE A 68 -1.74 8.28 8.14
N ARG A 69 -1.47 7.41 9.09
CA ARG A 69 -2.53 6.79 9.89
C ARG A 69 -3.31 7.76 10.76
N ALA A 70 -2.75 8.94 11.00
CA ALA A 70 -3.40 9.97 11.80
C ALA A 70 -4.65 10.54 11.14
N GLY A 71 -4.78 10.36 9.83
CA GLY A 71 -5.90 10.91 9.08
C GLY A 71 -7.01 9.90 8.81
N ASN A 72 -7.99 10.36 8.04
CA ASN A 72 -9.12 9.53 7.57
C ASN A 72 -8.64 8.76 6.34
N SER A 73 -7.75 7.81 6.53
CA SER A 73 -6.95 7.22 5.45
C SER A 73 -7.35 5.80 5.07
N THR A 74 -8.38 5.23 5.70
CA THR A 74 -8.75 3.83 5.49
C THR A 74 -8.94 3.46 4.02
N ARG A 75 -9.72 4.27 3.29
CA ARG A 75 -9.96 4.01 1.87
C ARG A 75 -8.66 4.07 1.06
N LYS A 76 -7.83 5.07 1.35
CA LYS A 76 -6.55 5.23 0.65
C LYS A 76 -5.60 4.09 0.96
N PHE A 77 -5.59 3.62 2.20
CA PHE A 77 -4.79 2.47 2.59
C PHE A 77 -5.23 1.21 1.85
N GLN A 78 -6.53 0.99 1.74
CA GLN A 78 -7.06 -0.17 1.02
C GLN A 78 -6.72 -0.11 -0.47
N GLU A 79 -6.79 1.08 -1.07
CA GLU A 79 -6.38 1.28 -2.47
C GLU A 79 -4.91 0.92 -2.66
N LEU A 80 -4.06 1.33 -1.73
CA LEU A 80 -2.63 1.05 -1.83
C LEU A 80 -2.33 -0.44 -1.63
N ASP A 81 -3.04 -1.11 -0.73
CA ASP A 81 -2.87 -2.55 -0.56
C ASP A 81 -3.23 -3.30 -1.84
N SER A 82 -4.31 -2.89 -2.50
CA SER A 82 -4.69 -3.46 -3.79
C SER A 82 -3.63 -3.22 -4.85
N TYR A 83 -3.04 -2.03 -4.85
CA TYR A 83 -1.98 -1.70 -5.80
C TYR A 83 -0.72 -2.54 -5.56
N VAL A 84 -0.34 -2.74 -4.30
CA VAL A 84 0.81 -3.60 -3.97
C VAL A 84 0.57 -5.02 -4.43
N LEU A 85 -0.63 -5.55 -4.16
CA LEU A 85 -1.00 -6.89 -4.61
C LEU A 85 -0.90 -7.02 -6.13
N TYR A 86 -1.42 -6.03 -6.85
CA TYR A 86 -1.34 -5.99 -8.30
C TYR A 86 0.11 -6.00 -8.78
N ARG A 87 0.97 -5.16 -8.18
CA ARG A 87 2.37 -5.08 -8.58
C ARG A 87 3.13 -6.36 -8.30
N LEU A 88 2.89 -6.98 -7.14
CA LEU A 88 3.55 -8.24 -6.79
C LEU A 88 3.11 -9.38 -7.68
N PHE A 89 1.82 -9.44 -8.02
CA PHE A 89 1.32 -10.45 -8.94
C PHE A 89 1.99 -10.33 -10.30
N HIS A 90 2.05 -9.12 -10.84
CA HIS A 90 2.69 -8.89 -12.13
C HIS A 90 4.19 -9.14 -12.07
N PHE A 91 4.85 -8.76 -11.00
CA PHE A 91 6.26 -9.04 -10.81
C PHE A 91 6.53 -10.55 -10.84
N ALA A 92 5.79 -11.31 -10.05
CA ALA A 92 5.97 -12.76 -9.97
C ALA A 92 5.69 -13.42 -11.31
N ARG A 93 4.65 -12.98 -12.01
CA ARG A 93 4.26 -13.53 -13.29
C ARG A 93 5.30 -13.23 -14.38
N LYS A 94 5.74 -11.98 -14.47
CA LYS A 94 6.72 -11.55 -15.47
C LYS A 94 8.10 -12.14 -15.22
N ARG A 95 8.45 -12.29 -13.95
CA ARG A 95 9.73 -12.88 -13.55
C ARG A 95 9.88 -14.30 -14.07
N GLY A 96 8.79 -15.06 -14.18
CA GLY A 96 8.81 -16.42 -14.71
C GLY A 96 9.01 -16.53 -16.21
N GLY A 97 8.91 -15.43 -16.94
CA GLY A 97 9.02 -15.42 -18.39
C GLY A 97 7.96 -16.24 -19.07
N ASN A 98 8.26 -16.73 -20.27
CA ASN A 98 7.30 -17.51 -21.05
C ASN A 98 6.96 -18.87 -20.45
N ARG A 99 7.85 -19.39 -19.60
CA ARG A 99 7.65 -20.67 -18.92
C ARG A 99 7.02 -20.51 -17.56
N GLY A 100 6.97 -19.29 -17.07
CA GLY A 100 6.54 -19.01 -15.72
C GLY A 100 5.07 -18.73 -15.60
N TYR A 101 4.23 -19.57 -16.18
CA TYR A 101 2.82 -19.39 -15.96
C TYR A 101 2.52 -19.63 -14.48
N LEU A 102 2.25 -18.53 -13.78
CA LEU A 102 1.91 -18.58 -12.37
C LEU A 102 0.41 -18.59 -12.23
N ARG A 103 -0.14 -19.66 -11.67
CA ARG A 103 -1.57 -19.75 -11.45
C ARG A 103 -1.97 -18.87 -10.27
N ILE A 104 -3.18 -18.33 -10.33
CA ILE A 104 -3.69 -17.45 -9.27
C ILE A 104 -3.65 -18.10 -7.90
N PRO A 105 -4.10 -19.37 -7.71
CA PRO A 105 -4.01 -19.99 -6.37
C PRO A 105 -2.59 -20.12 -5.85
N ASP A 106 -1.63 -20.40 -6.72
CA ASP A 106 -0.23 -20.50 -6.32
C ASP A 106 0.30 -19.16 -5.88
N PHE A 107 -0.07 -18.10 -6.58
CA PHE A 107 0.34 -16.75 -6.19
C PHE A 107 -0.30 -16.36 -4.85
N GLN A 108 -1.57 -16.69 -4.64
CA GLN A 108 -2.24 -16.37 -3.38
C GLN A 108 -1.52 -17.00 -2.20
N GLU A 109 -1.09 -18.24 -2.32
CA GLU A 109 -0.33 -18.91 -1.28
C GLU A 109 1.01 -18.22 -1.03
N MET A 110 1.74 -17.90 -2.10
CA MET A 110 2.99 -17.15 -1.99
C MET A 110 2.79 -15.81 -1.31
N TYR A 111 1.74 -15.10 -1.70
CA TYR A 111 1.44 -13.78 -1.14
C TYR A 111 1.16 -13.86 0.37
N LEU A 112 0.39 -14.85 0.80
CA LEU A 112 0.08 -15.01 2.21
C LEU A 112 1.32 -15.35 3.05
N GLN A 113 2.33 -15.95 2.45
CA GLN A 113 3.53 -16.38 3.16
C GLN A 113 4.70 -15.42 3.03
N CYS A 114 4.60 -14.40 2.20
CA CYS A 114 5.76 -13.56 1.88
C CYS A 114 6.09 -12.51 2.92
N GLY A 115 5.23 -12.28 3.90
CA GLY A 115 5.50 -11.34 4.96
C GLY A 115 5.32 -9.88 4.59
N ILE A 116 4.54 -9.60 3.54
CA ILE A 116 4.29 -8.22 3.12
C ILE A 116 3.53 -7.45 4.19
N GLU A 117 3.96 -6.22 4.46
CA GLU A 117 3.23 -5.29 5.31
C GLU A 117 2.01 -4.77 4.58
N HIS A 118 0.99 -4.41 5.34
CA HIS A 118 -0.22 -3.81 4.79
C HIS A 118 -0.36 -2.38 5.24
N PHE A 119 -0.92 -1.54 4.37
CA PHE A 119 -1.28 -0.18 4.75
C PHE A 119 -2.49 -0.19 5.68
N TYR A 120 -3.49 -1.00 5.36
CA TYR A 120 -4.71 -1.07 6.14
C TYR A 120 -4.61 -2.20 7.17
N LEU A 121 -4.84 -1.85 8.44
CA LEU A 121 -4.87 -2.82 9.53
C LEU A 121 -6.29 -2.87 10.06
N PRO A 122 -7.04 -3.96 9.78
CA PRO A 122 -8.43 -4.08 10.21
C PRO A 122 -8.57 -4.02 11.74
N GLY A 123 -9.71 -3.51 12.19
CA GLY A 123 -10.00 -3.43 13.61
C GLY A 123 -9.21 -2.41 14.38
N GLY A 124 -8.52 -1.52 13.68
CA GLY A 124 -7.69 -0.51 14.33
C GLY A 124 -6.46 -1.07 15.01
N LEU A 125 -6.08 -2.27 14.67
CA LEU A 125 -4.89 -2.90 15.21
C LEU A 125 -3.68 -2.23 14.65
N THR A 126 -3.26 -1.29 15.30
CA THR A 126 -2.20 -0.57 14.77
C THR A 126 -0.95 -0.94 15.39
N HIS A 127 -0.88 -1.36 16.17
CA HIS A 127 0.30 -1.43 16.70
C HIS A 127 1.23 -2.15 16.36
N SER A 128 1.47 -2.16 16.26
CA SER A 128 2.27 -2.59 16.37
C SER A 128 3.27 -2.34 16.47
N THR A 129 3.35 -2.17 16.83
CA THR A 129 4.20 -1.62 16.97
C THR A 129 4.92 -1.49 16.69
#